data_a955491e72bef4375c27d411e859e7f7
#
_entry.id   a955491e72bef4375c27d411e859e7f7
#
_cell.length_a   1.000
_cell.length_b   1.000
_cell.length_c   1.000
_cell.angle_alpha   90.00
_cell.angle_beta   90.00
_cell.angle_gamma   90.00
#
_symmetry.space_group_name_H-M   'P 1'
#
loop_
_entity.id
_entity.type
_entity.pdbx_description
1 polymer ?
#
loop_
_entity_poly.entity_id
_entity_poly.type
_entity_poly.pdbx_seq_one_letter_code
_entity_poly.pdbx_strand_id
1 'polypeptide(L)'
;MSVTENVYHRYRKRRDTIYTKLSGDNQRRFIMKIDMHCHVKEGSIDSKIYLDEYITRLKQLGFDGMLITDHDTYNGYRQWKYNMKGKVHDDFVVLKGIEYDTRDGGHILCIMPETVKMRLLELRGLSVAKLIEFVHHHGGVLGPAHPCGGKYLSFTNTNKYYDSPELIKRFDFIESFNACEPEESNAGALKLAKKYKKPGLGGSDAHKLDCVGLGYTILPEAVTCESELIKLIKEKADIQTGGTLYGKTTKDKMGRADKILTYSFWLYNMGGALLKTRKRKNTGKKEELGQE
;
A
#
# COMPACT_ATOMS: atom_id res chain seq x y z
N MET A 1 -10.46 30.04 1.28
CA MET A 1 -10.72 28.59 1.36
C MET A 1 -9.42 27.86 0.99
N SER A 2 -8.89 27.04 1.88
CA SER A 2 -7.67 26.27 1.59
C SER A 2 -7.97 25.20 0.52
N VAL A 3 -6.93 24.71 -0.17
CA VAL A 3 -7.06 23.63 -1.18
C VAL A 3 -7.74 22.40 -0.54
N THR A 4 -7.47 22.14 0.74
CA THR A 4 -8.09 21.09 1.55
C THR A 4 -9.60 21.27 1.74
N GLU A 5 -10.08 22.49 2.00
CA GLU A 5 -11.51 22.78 2.13
C GLU A 5 -12.27 22.59 0.82
N ASN A 6 -11.65 22.92 -0.31
CA ASN A 6 -12.27 22.78 -1.64
C ASN A 6 -12.37 21.31 -2.06
N VAL A 7 -11.36 20.48 -1.75
CA VAL A 7 -11.41 19.02 -1.95
C VAL A 7 -12.51 18.41 -1.10
N TYR A 8 -12.59 18.80 0.18
CA TYR A 8 -13.62 18.32 1.12
C TYR A 8 -15.04 18.69 0.67
N HIS A 9 -15.23 19.90 0.14
CA HIS A 9 -16.55 20.41 -0.29
C HIS A 9 -17.03 19.75 -1.60
N ARG A 10 -16.14 19.50 -2.57
CA ARG A 10 -16.46 18.76 -3.81
C ARG A 10 -16.73 17.29 -3.53
N TYR A 11 -16.00 16.68 -2.63
CA TYR A 11 -16.19 15.33 -2.15
C TYR A 11 -17.59 15.15 -1.54
N ARG A 12 -18.01 16.09 -0.70
CA ARG A 12 -19.32 16.13 -0.06
C ARG A 12 -20.46 16.18 -1.07
N LYS A 13 -20.35 17.02 -2.10
CA LYS A 13 -21.42 17.25 -3.11
C LYS A 13 -21.68 16.03 -4.00
N ARG A 14 -20.66 15.28 -4.37
CA ARG A 14 -20.79 14.07 -5.21
C ARG A 14 -21.35 12.88 -4.43
N ARG A 15 -21.05 12.78 -3.17
CA ARG A 15 -21.55 11.74 -2.25
C ARG A 15 -23.01 11.92 -1.88
N ASP A 16 -23.46 13.13 -1.68
CA ASP A 16 -24.86 13.41 -1.33
C ASP A 16 -25.84 12.86 -2.39
N THR A 17 -25.38 12.66 -3.63
CA THR A 17 -26.18 12.09 -4.72
C THR A 17 -26.25 10.56 -4.73
N ILE A 18 -25.23 9.88 -4.18
CA ILE A 18 -25.13 8.40 -4.23
C ILE A 18 -25.75 7.73 -2.99
N TYR A 19 -25.66 8.36 -1.83
CA TYR A 19 -26.04 7.76 -0.53
C TYR A 19 -27.45 8.08 -0.04
N THR A 20 -28.18 9.00 -0.65
CA THR A 20 -29.61 9.24 -0.36
C THR A 20 -30.50 8.03 -0.66
N LYS A 21 -29.96 7.00 -1.31
CA LYS A 21 -30.72 5.79 -1.73
C LYS A 21 -30.61 4.57 -0.81
N LEU A 22 -29.73 4.56 0.20
CA LEU A 22 -29.37 3.32 0.91
C LEU A 22 -29.55 3.30 2.44
N SER A 23 -29.88 4.40 3.11
CA SER A 23 -30.09 4.37 4.56
C SER A 23 -31.19 5.29 5.03
N GLY A 24 -32.21 4.69 5.64
CA GLY A 24 -33.30 5.39 6.36
C GLY A 24 -32.90 5.84 7.77
N ASP A 25 -31.62 5.97 8.12
CA ASP A 25 -31.18 6.37 9.46
C ASP A 25 -30.27 7.61 9.42
N ASN A 26 -30.58 8.58 10.31
CA ASN A 26 -30.17 9.97 10.26
C ASN A 26 -28.71 10.24 10.72
N GLN A 27 -27.81 9.26 10.78
CA GLN A 27 -26.38 9.46 10.98
C GLN A 27 -25.63 9.18 9.68
N ARG A 28 -25.27 10.24 8.95
CA ARG A 28 -24.41 10.17 7.75
C ARG A 28 -23.01 9.74 8.17
N ARG A 29 -22.75 8.44 8.20
CA ARG A 29 -21.42 7.88 8.41
C ARG A 29 -20.63 8.05 7.12
N PHE A 30 -19.59 8.85 7.12
CA PHE A 30 -18.67 8.96 5.99
C PHE A 30 -17.97 7.61 5.82
N ILE A 31 -18.04 7.07 4.61
CA ILE A 31 -17.37 5.82 4.25
C ILE A 31 -16.45 6.12 3.08
N MET A 32 -15.17 5.88 3.21
CA MET A 32 -14.18 6.04 2.15
C MET A 32 -13.73 4.67 1.64
N LYS A 33 -13.85 4.43 0.34
CA LYS A 33 -13.36 3.22 -0.33
C LYS A 33 -12.00 3.47 -0.93
N ILE A 34 -10.99 2.72 -0.50
CA ILE A 34 -9.60 2.92 -0.88
C ILE A 34 -8.92 1.58 -1.23
N ASP A 35 -8.04 1.58 -2.23
CA ASP A 35 -7.14 0.47 -2.51
C ASP A 35 -5.84 0.68 -1.74
N MET A 36 -5.54 -0.22 -0.79
CA MET A 36 -4.42 -0.05 0.15
C MET A 36 -3.14 -0.78 -0.25
N HIS A 37 -3.13 -1.43 -1.44
CA HIS A 37 -1.94 -2.11 -1.96
C HIS A 37 -1.88 -1.94 -3.49
N CYS A 38 -1.10 -0.96 -3.93
CA CYS A 38 -1.07 -0.51 -5.33
C CYS A 38 0.36 -0.37 -5.85
N HIS A 39 0.62 -0.95 -7.02
CA HIS A 39 1.90 -0.82 -7.72
C HIS A 39 1.73 -0.06 -9.02
N VAL A 40 2.55 0.99 -9.23
CA VAL A 40 2.53 1.79 -10.44
C VAL A 40 3.86 1.71 -11.18
N LYS A 41 3.81 1.84 -12.50
CA LYS A 41 4.97 1.69 -13.38
C LYS A 41 6.10 2.68 -13.08
N GLU A 42 5.77 3.85 -12.58
CA GLU A 42 6.74 4.87 -12.19
C GLU A 42 7.57 4.48 -10.97
N GLY A 43 7.08 3.55 -10.16
CA GLY A 43 7.75 3.06 -8.96
C GLY A 43 8.18 1.61 -9.03
N SER A 44 7.29 0.71 -9.42
CA SER A 44 7.53 -0.73 -9.47
C SER A 44 7.87 -1.19 -10.89
N ILE A 45 8.96 -1.93 -11.05
CA ILE A 45 9.41 -2.41 -12.38
C ILE A 45 8.55 -3.53 -12.92
N ASP A 46 7.84 -4.24 -12.07
CA ASP A 46 6.92 -5.35 -12.37
C ASP A 46 5.50 -4.87 -12.65
N SER A 47 5.17 -3.62 -12.32
CA SER A 47 3.90 -3.03 -12.72
C SER A 47 3.94 -2.51 -14.17
N LYS A 48 2.82 -2.70 -14.87
CA LYS A 48 2.60 -2.22 -16.23
C LYS A 48 1.66 -1.02 -16.29
N ILE A 49 1.13 -0.58 -15.16
CA ILE A 49 0.06 0.42 -15.06
C ILE A 49 0.66 1.77 -14.73
N TYR A 50 0.48 2.76 -15.59
CA TYR A 50 0.81 4.14 -15.24
C TYR A 50 -0.14 4.68 -14.17
N LEU A 51 0.36 5.56 -13.31
CA LEU A 51 -0.42 6.13 -12.21
C LEU A 51 -1.73 6.79 -12.66
N ASP A 52 -1.71 7.51 -13.76
CA ASP A 52 -2.89 8.16 -14.34
C ASP A 52 -3.98 7.16 -14.74
N GLU A 53 -3.58 6.07 -15.38
CA GLU A 53 -4.47 4.96 -15.76
C GLU A 53 -5.04 4.25 -14.52
N TYR A 54 -4.20 4.05 -13.50
CA TYR A 54 -4.59 3.44 -12.23
C TYR A 54 -5.69 4.25 -11.54
N ILE A 55 -5.45 5.55 -11.35
CA ILE A 55 -6.41 6.48 -10.73
C ILE A 55 -7.70 6.54 -11.54
N THR A 56 -7.59 6.67 -12.86
CA THR A 56 -8.76 6.71 -13.76
C THR A 56 -9.62 5.45 -13.60
N ARG A 57 -8.98 4.29 -13.54
CA ARG A 57 -9.67 3.00 -13.35
C ARG A 57 -10.34 2.91 -11.99
N LEU A 58 -9.67 3.29 -10.91
CA LEU A 58 -10.24 3.30 -9.56
C LEU A 58 -11.45 4.24 -9.46
N LYS A 59 -11.39 5.43 -10.06
CA LYS A 59 -12.51 6.38 -10.12
C LYS A 59 -13.72 5.79 -10.85
N GLN A 60 -13.52 5.09 -11.95
CA GLN A 60 -14.58 4.36 -12.67
C GLN A 60 -15.25 3.30 -11.79
N LEU A 61 -14.50 2.66 -10.90
CA LEU A 61 -14.97 1.64 -9.95
C LEU A 61 -15.53 2.22 -8.64
N GLY A 62 -15.64 3.56 -8.54
CA GLY A 62 -16.21 4.24 -7.38
C GLY A 62 -15.30 4.27 -6.16
N PHE A 63 -13.98 4.16 -6.35
CA PHE A 63 -13.01 4.39 -5.28
C PHE A 63 -12.80 5.87 -5.03
N ASP A 64 -12.46 6.19 -3.80
CA ASP A 64 -12.19 7.54 -3.32
C ASP A 64 -10.69 7.83 -3.20
N GLY A 65 -9.85 6.79 -3.16
CA GLY A 65 -8.41 6.96 -3.04
C GLY A 65 -7.63 5.67 -3.23
N MET A 66 -6.31 5.82 -3.12
CA MET A 66 -5.33 4.74 -3.15
C MET A 66 -4.15 5.01 -2.22
N LEU A 67 -3.52 3.96 -1.73
CA LEU A 67 -2.20 3.99 -1.10
C LEU A 67 -1.19 3.42 -2.10
N ILE A 68 -0.26 4.25 -2.59
CA ILE A 68 0.82 3.75 -3.46
C ILE A 68 1.84 3.02 -2.58
N THR A 69 2.09 1.75 -2.89
CA THR A 69 2.97 0.87 -2.12
C THR A 69 4.04 0.21 -2.99
N ASP A 70 4.65 0.98 -3.88
CA ASP A 70 5.72 0.47 -4.76
C ASP A 70 6.85 -0.21 -3.96
N HIS A 71 7.45 -1.25 -4.56
CA HIS A 71 8.54 -2.00 -3.94
C HIS A 71 9.77 -1.13 -3.67
N ASP A 72 10.13 -0.96 -2.39
CA ASP A 72 11.32 -0.25 -1.90
C ASP A 72 11.54 1.15 -2.51
N THR A 73 10.48 1.84 -2.87
CA THR A 73 10.58 3.17 -3.49
C THR A 73 9.31 4.01 -3.32
N TYR A 74 9.49 5.34 -3.28
CA TYR A 74 8.39 6.30 -3.32
C TYR A 74 8.25 6.98 -4.70
N ASN A 75 8.76 6.38 -5.79
CA ASN A 75 8.75 7.03 -7.11
C ASN A 75 7.34 7.24 -7.65
N GLY A 76 6.42 6.29 -7.49
CA GLY A 76 5.03 6.45 -7.88
C GLY A 76 4.37 7.62 -7.13
N TYR A 77 4.60 7.74 -5.81
CA TYR A 77 4.10 8.88 -5.06
C TYR A 77 4.79 10.20 -5.46
N ARG A 78 6.08 10.19 -5.84
CA ARG A 78 6.75 11.38 -6.38
C ARG A 78 6.14 11.82 -7.70
N GLN A 79 5.78 10.88 -8.58
CA GLN A 79 5.04 11.18 -9.81
C GLN A 79 3.73 11.91 -9.49
N TRP A 80 2.95 11.38 -8.54
CA TRP A 80 1.76 12.08 -8.05
C TRP A 80 2.08 13.48 -7.56
N LYS A 81 2.96 13.59 -6.58
CA LYS A 81 3.24 14.82 -5.84
C LYS A 81 3.72 15.96 -6.73
N TYR A 82 4.63 15.69 -7.68
CA TYR A 82 5.30 16.73 -8.46
C TYR A 82 4.65 16.98 -9.81
N ASN A 83 4.00 15.99 -10.39
CA ASN A 83 3.50 16.07 -11.75
C ASN A 83 1.99 16.12 -11.88
N MET A 84 1.23 15.60 -10.90
CA MET A 84 -0.22 15.43 -11.03
C MET A 84 -1.02 16.19 -9.96
N LYS A 85 -0.59 16.19 -8.70
CA LYS A 85 -1.30 16.82 -7.57
C LYS A 85 -1.55 18.30 -7.83
N GLY A 86 -2.80 18.74 -7.71
CA GLY A 86 -3.23 20.11 -7.98
C GLY A 86 -3.39 20.46 -9.47
N LYS A 87 -3.23 19.45 -10.36
CA LYS A 87 -3.39 19.63 -11.82
C LYS A 87 -4.44 18.70 -12.39
N VAL A 88 -4.42 17.43 -11.98
CA VAL A 88 -5.35 16.38 -12.41
C VAL A 88 -5.80 15.56 -11.22
N HIS A 89 -6.98 14.94 -11.29
CA HIS A 89 -7.55 14.08 -10.25
C HIS A 89 -7.64 14.73 -8.85
N ASP A 90 -7.95 16.03 -8.77
CA ASP A 90 -8.09 16.74 -7.49
C ASP A 90 -9.24 16.23 -6.60
N ASP A 91 -10.11 15.41 -7.17
CA ASP A 91 -11.24 14.75 -6.52
C ASP A 91 -10.88 13.34 -6.02
N PHE A 92 -9.59 12.96 -6.02
CA PHE A 92 -9.12 11.63 -5.64
C PHE A 92 -7.97 11.71 -4.64
N VAL A 93 -7.99 10.86 -3.61
CA VAL A 93 -6.96 10.84 -2.57
C VAL A 93 -5.85 9.87 -2.93
N VAL A 94 -4.61 10.35 -2.97
CA VAL A 94 -3.43 9.51 -3.17
C VAL A 94 -2.54 9.63 -1.94
N LEU A 95 -2.37 8.51 -1.24
CA LEU A 95 -1.54 8.39 -0.04
C LEU A 95 -0.20 7.74 -0.34
N LYS A 96 0.77 8.04 0.50
CA LYS A 96 2.15 7.57 0.40
C LYS A 96 2.37 6.37 1.31
N GLY A 97 2.58 5.21 0.74
CA GLY A 97 3.07 4.00 1.41
C GLY A 97 4.28 3.42 0.69
N ILE A 98 4.75 2.30 1.15
CA ILE A 98 5.81 1.51 0.52
C ILE A 98 5.62 0.05 0.90
N GLU A 99 5.79 -0.86 -0.05
CA GLU A 99 5.99 -2.27 0.24
C GLU A 99 7.48 -2.53 0.37
N TYR A 100 7.91 -2.73 1.61
CA TYR A 100 9.31 -2.90 1.97
C TYR A 100 9.70 -4.37 1.95
N ASP A 101 10.74 -4.73 1.18
CA ASP A 101 11.29 -6.08 1.16
C ASP A 101 12.33 -6.24 2.28
N THR A 102 11.92 -6.92 3.34
CA THR A 102 12.78 -7.19 4.49
C THR A 102 13.76 -8.32 4.18
N ARG A 103 14.86 -8.38 4.90
CA ARG A 103 15.84 -9.46 4.76
C ARG A 103 15.31 -10.82 5.24
N ASP A 104 14.38 -10.83 6.19
CA ASP A 104 14.02 -12.03 6.96
C ASP A 104 12.53 -12.21 7.27
N GLY A 105 11.69 -11.24 6.95
CA GLY A 105 10.26 -11.23 7.28
C GLY A 105 9.30 -11.07 6.09
N GLY A 106 9.80 -11.20 4.86
CA GLY A 106 9.01 -10.99 3.64
C GLY A 106 8.65 -9.52 3.40
N HIS A 107 7.56 -9.28 2.71
CA HIS A 107 7.08 -7.96 2.36
C HIS A 107 6.26 -7.33 3.48
N ILE A 108 6.54 -6.06 3.77
CA ILE A 108 5.88 -5.30 4.82
C ILE A 108 5.39 -3.96 4.26
N LEU A 109 4.09 -3.72 4.37
CA LEU A 109 3.51 -2.41 4.05
C LEU A 109 3.85 -1.42 5.17
N CYS A 110 4.46 -0.30 4.79
CA CYS A 110 4.81 0.77 5.74
C CYS A 110 4.12 2.07 5.33
N ILE A 111 3.52 2.75 6.29
CA ILE A 111 2.86 4.05 6.14
C ILE A 111 3.51 5.02 7.11
N MET A 112 4.15 6.06 6.57
CA MET A 112 4.82 7.09 7.36
C MET A 112 4.04 8.39 7.30
N PRO A 113 4.05 9.21 8.37
CA PRO A 113 3.44 10.54 8.33
C PRO A 113 3.92 11.33 7.09
N GLU A 114 3.06 12.15 6.52
CA GLU A 114 3.36 12.94 5.30
C GLU A 114 4.55 13.88 5.47
N THR A 115 4.78 14.34 6.70
CA THR A 115 5.89 15.24 7.05
C THR A 115 7.24 14.55 7.08
N VAL A 116 7.25 13.21 7.20
CA VAL A 116 8.46 12.42 7.34
C VAL A 116 9.02 12.03 5.98
N LYS A 117 10.26 12.46 5.68
CA LYS A 117 10.99 12.12 4.45
C LYS A 117 11.92 10.94 4.71
N MET A 118 11.45 9.71 4.49
CA MET A 118 12.20 8.49 4.81
C MET A 118 12.91 7.89 3.60
N ARG A 119 14.09 8.40 3.25
CA ARG A 119 14.95 7.77 2.22
C ARG A 119 15.50 6.40 2.65
N LEU A 120 15.57 6.12 3.96
CA LEU A 120 16.07 4.84 4.46
C LEU A 120 15.14 3.68 4.07
N LEU A 121 13.83 3.91 4.00
CA LEU A 121 12.87 2.90 3.52
C LEU A 121 13.00 2.61 2.01
N GLU A 122 13.78 3.40 1.28
CA GLU A 122 14.11 3.09 -0.11
C GLU A 122 15.40 2.24 -0.24
N LEU A 123 16.01 1.88 0.89
CA LEU A 123 17.14 0.97 0.98
C LEU A 123 16.65 -0.34 1.60
N ARG A 124 16.41 -1.33 0.75
CA ARG A 124 15.93 -2.65 1.20
C ARG A 124 16.94 -3.37 2.10
N GLY A 125 16.46 -4.38 2.84
CA GLY A 125 17.33 -5.33 3.55
C GLY A 125 17.46 -5.09 5.05
N LEU A 126 16.66 -4.20 5.67
CA LEU A 126 16.49 -4.21 7.12
C LEU A 126 15.85 -5.54 7.56
N SER A 127 16.23 -6.04 8.72
CA SER A 127 15.44 -7.11 9.34
C SER A 127 14.08 -6.57 9.76
N VAL A 128 13.07 -7.42 9.78
CA VAL A 128 11.70 -7.02 10.17
C VAL A 128 11.67 -6.38 11.57
N ALA A 129 12.46 -6.87 12.51
CA ALA A 129 12.55 -6.30 13.85
C ALA A 129 13.06 -4.85 13.85
N LYS A 130 14.13 -4.57 13.07
CA LYS A 130 14.68 -3.21 12.92
C LYS A 130 13.74 -2.31 12.14
N LEU A 131 13.04 -2.84 11.14
CA LEU A 131 12.04 -2.08 10.40
C LEU A 131 10.90 -1.63 11.32
N ILE A 132 10.39 -2.51 12.17
CA ILE A 132 9.35 -2.19 13.16
C ILE A 132 9.81 -1.05 14.07
N GLU A 133 11.02 -1.17 14.66
CA GLU A 133 11.59 -0.14 15.53
C GLU A 133 11.72 1.21 14.81
N PHE A 134 12.23 1.17 13.58
CA PHE A 134 12.43 2.36 12.78
C PHE A 134 11.11 3.07 12.43
N VAL A 135 10.11 2.33 11.94
CA VAL A 135 8.80 2.89 11.57
C VAL A 135 8.09 3.48 12.78
N HIS A 136 8.07 2.75 13.91
CA HIS A 136 7.44 3.22 15.14
C HIS A 136 8.14 4.45 15.73
N HIS A 137 9.48 4.47 15.74
CA HIS A 137 10.25 5.63 16.22
C HIS A 137 9.89 6.92 15.48
N HIS A 138 9.53 6.82 14.20
CA HIS A 138 9.16 7.97 13.38
C HIS A 138 7.63 8.17 13.26
N GLY A 139 6.85 7.55 14.13
CA GLY A 139 5.40 7.75 14.23
C GLY A 139 4.57 7.03 13.17
N GLY A 140 5.19 6.23 12.30
CA GLY A 140 4.51 5.44 11.29
C GLY A 140 3.79 4.22 11.85
N VAL A 141 3.16 3.48 10.94
CA VAL A 141 2.54 2.17 11.17
C VAL A 141 2.96 1.20 10.07
N LEU A 142 2.96 -0.11 10.40
CA LEU A 142 3.32 -1.14 9.45
C LEU A 142 2.56 -2.44 9.71
N GLY A 143 2.42 -3.24 8.65
CA GLY A 143 1.80 -4.56 8.70
C GLY A 143 2.30 -5.45 7.58
N PRO A 144 2.25 -6.79 7.75
CA PRO A 144 2.73 -7.72 6.73
C PRO A 144 1.79 -7.69 5.52
N ALA A 145 2.36 -7.54 4.32
CA ALA A 145 1.69 -7.71 3.05
C ALA A 145 1.39 -9.21 2.85
N HIS A 146 0.20 -9.52 2.31
CA HIS A 146 -0.25 -10.91 2.01
C HIS A 146 0.34 -11.96 2.96
N PRO A 147 0.13 -11.83 4.29
CA PRO A 147 0.92 -12.51 5.33
C PRO A 147 0.89 -14.03 5.27
N CYS A 148 -0.16 -14.62 4.72
CA CYS A 148 -0.38 -16.06 4.61
C CYS A 148 -0.28 -16.57 3.17
N GLY A 149 0.28 -15.79 2.24
CA GLY A 149 0.53 -16.23 0.87
C GLY A 149 1.47 -17.44 0.82
N GLY A 150 1.37 -18.24 -0.24
CA GLY A 150 2.09 -19.51 -0.36
C GLY A 150 3.61 -19.41 -0.54
N LYS A 151 4.21 -18.21 -0.47
CA LYS A 151 5.62 -17.96 -0.78
C LYS A 151 6.37 -17.30 0.38
N TYR A 152 7.70 -17.40 0.36
CA TYR A 152 8.61 -16.84 1.36
C TYR A 152 8.54 -15.30 1.47
N LEU A 153 7.91 -14.59 0.54
CA LEU A 153 7.62 -13.16 0.63
C LEU A 153 6.52 -12.84 1.65
N SER A 154 5.79 -13.86 2.10
CA SER A 154 4.73 -13.77 3.10
C SER A 154 5.27 -14.08 4.48
N PHE A 155 4.98 -13.20 5.44
CA PHE A 155 5.59 -13.24 6.78
C PHE A 155 5.48 -14.60 7.47
N THR A 156 4.32 -15.27 7.40
CA THR A 156 4.11 -16.57 8.06
C THR A 156 4.88 -17.73 7.43
N ASN A 157 5.46 -17.54 6.24
CA ASN A 157 6.29 -18.54 5.56
C ASN A 157 7.79 -18.28 5.71
N THR A 158 8.18 -17.32 6.55
CA THR A 158 9.59 -17.01 6.80
C THR A 158 10.11 -17.78 8.02
N ASN A 159 11.40 -18.14 8.01
CA ASN A 159 12.06 -18.70 9.18
C ASN A 159 11.92 -17.76 10.39
N LYS A 160 11.92 -16.44 10.14
CA LYS A 160 11.77 -15.44 11.19
C LYS A 160 10.45 -15.56 11.95
N TYR A 161 9.35 -15.89 11.24
CA TYR A 161 8.08 -16.16 11.90
C TYR A 161 8.10 -17.44 12.73
N TYR A 162 8.72 -18.52 12.20
CA TYR A 162 8.85 -19.78 12.97
C TYR A 162 9.69 -19.62 14.21
N ASP A 163 10.77 -18.85 14.14
CA ASP A 163 11.69 -18.61 15.27
C ASP A 163 11.13 -17.62 16.29
N SER A 164 10.27 -16.69 15.84
CA SER A 164 9.77 -15.57 16.67
C SER A 164 8.34 -15.19 16.28
N PRO A 165 7.35 -16.08 16.46
CA PRO A 165 5.98 -15.84 16.02
C PRO A 165 5.29 -14.67 16.74
N GLU A 166 5.78 -14.29 17.91
CA GLU A 166 5.28 -13.14 18.69
C GLU A 166 5.54 -11.79 18.01
N LEU A 167 6.47 -11.71 17.04
CA LEU A 167 6.69 -10.49 16.25
C LEU A 167 5.41 -9.99 15.56
N ILE A 168 4.48 -10.89 15.24
CA ILE A 168 3.18 -10.52 14.68
C ILE A 168 2.40 -9.52 15.56
N LYS A 169 2.61 -9.57 16.87
CA LYS A 169 1.98 -8.65 17.84
C LYS A 169 2.49 -7.21 17.71
N ARG A 170 3.66 -7.03 17.15
CA ARG A 170 4.32 -5.72 17.00
C ARG A 170 3.85 -4.97 15.75
N PHE A 171 3.21 -5.63 14.79
CA PHE A 171 2.57 -4.96 13.67
C PHE A 171 1.33 -4.18 14.11
N ASP A 172 1.00 -3.11 13.41
CA ASP A 172 -0.13 -2.24 13.72
C ASP A 172 -1.42 -2.73 13.05
N PHE A 173 -1.30 -3.34 11.87
CA PHE A 173 -2.40 -3.91 11.09
C PHE A 173 -1.95 -5.21 10.42
N ILE A 174 -2.89 -5.90 9.80
CA ILE A 174 -2.65 -7.07 8.96
C ILE A 174 -3.31 -6.82 7.60
N GLU A 175 -2.64 -7.08 6.49
CA GLU A 175 -3.34 -7.14 5.21
C GLU A 175 -4.22 -8.40 5.22
N SER A 176 -5.51 -8.20 5.55
CA SER A 176 -6.47 -9.28 5.75
C SER A 176 -7.18 -9.71 4.47
N PHE A 177 -7.05 -8.91 3.41
CA PHE A 177 -7.52 -9.23 2.06
C PHE A 177 -6.55 -8.71 1.01
N ASN A 178 -6.06 -9.60 0.18
CA ASN A 178 -5.24 -9.28 -1.00
C ASN A 178 -5.86 -10.01 -2.20
N ALA A 179 -6.27 -9.25 -3.23
CA ALA A 179 -6.96 -9.83 -4.38
C ALA A 179 -6.07 -10.78 -5.22
N CYS A 180 -4.75 -10.64 -5.11
CA CYS A 180 -3.76 -11.47 -5.81
C CYS A 180 -3.53 -12.84 -5.11
N GLU A 181 -3.98 -13.00 -3.88
CA GLU A 181 -3.78 -14.23 -3.10
C GLU A 181 -5.02 -15.15 -3.16
N PRO A 182 -4.84 -16.47 -3.04
CA PRO A 182 -5.96 -17.40 -3.00
C PRO A 182 -6.83 -17.24 -1.75
N GLU A 183 -8.04 -17.80 -1.78
CA GLU A 183 -9.03 -17.66 -0.72
C GLU A 183 -8.50 -18.17 0.64
N GLU A 184 -7.77 -19.27 0.65
CA GLU A 184 -7.19 -19.87 1.86
C GLU A 184 -6.17 -18.94 2.52
N SER A 185 -5.36 -18.24 1.72
CA SER A 185 -4.39 -17.24 2.21
C SER A 185 -5.12 -16.06 2.86
N ASN A 186 -6.17 -15.55 2.21
CA ASN A 186 -6.99 -14.46 2.75
C ASN A 186 -7.74 -14.90 4.03
N ALA A 187 -8.27 -16.10 4.06
CA ALA A 187 -8.90 -16.66 5.27
C ALA A 187 -7.90 -16.76 6.43
N GLY A 188 -6.67 -17.21 6.14
CA GLY A 188 -5.57 -17.24 7.10
C GLY A 188 -5.21 -15.85 7.64
N ALA A 189 -5.08 -14.86 6.75
CA ALA A 189 -4.77 -13.48 7.10
C ALA A 189 -5.87 -12.84 7.96
N LEU A 190 -7.13 -13.04 7.60
CA LEU A 190 -8.29 -12.59 8.40
C LEU A 190 -8.30 -13.23 9.79
N LYS A 191 -7.98 -14.54 9.89
CA LYS A 191 -7.86 -15.25 11.16
C LYS A 191 -6.74 -14.66 12.02
N LEU A 192 -5.60 -14.29 11.43
CA LEU A 192 -4.52 -13.62 12.15
C LEU A 192 -4.96 -12.24 12.66
N ALA A 193 -5.60 -11.41 11.83
CA ALA A 193 -6.09 -10.10 12.22
C ALA A 193 -7.05 -10.21 13.43
N LYS A 194 -8.01 -11.14 13.38
CA LYS A 194 -8.94 -11.42 14.48
C LYS A 194 -8.22 -11.92 15.74
N LYS A 195 -7.33 -12.91 15.60
CA LYS A 195 -6.57 -13.51 16.72
C LYS A 195 -5.76 -12.46 17.50
N TYR A 196 -5.13 -11.54 16.79
CA TYR A 196 -4.26 -10.52 17.41
C TYR A 196 -4.96 -9.18 17.60
N LYS A 197 -6.27 -9.08 17.32
CA LYS A 197 -7.10 -7.86 17.44
C LYS A 197 -6.46 -6.67 16.73
N LYS A 198 -6.02 -6.91 15.48
CA LYS A 198 -5.43 -5.91 14.60
C LYS A 198 -6.45 -5.47 13.56
N PRO A 199 -6.46 -4.17 13.17
CA PRO A 199 -7.21 -3.74 12.01
C PRO A 199 -6.80 -4.55 10.77
N GLY A 200 -7.78 -4.90 9.93
CA GLY A 200 -7.53 -5.47 8.62
C GLY A 200 -7.41 -4.36 7.58
N LEU A 201 -6.41 -4.42 6.72
CA LEU A 201 -6.38 -3.63 5.49
C LEU A 201 -6.55 -4.57 4.29
N GLY A 202 -7.03 -4.04 3.17
CA GLY A 202 -7.21 -4.82 1.95
C GLY A 202 -6.84 -4.01 0.71
N GLY A 203 -6.21 -4.67 -0.25
CA GLY A 203 -5.78 -4.07 -1.50
C GLY A 203 -5.82 -5.02 -2.69
N SER A 204 -5.65 -4.46 -3.88
CA SER A 204 -5.65 -5.24 -5.11
C SER A 204 -4.32 -5.92 -5.40
N ASP A 205 -3.20 -5.37 -4.96
CA ASP A 205 -1.85 -5.79 -5.33
C ASP A 205 -1.70 -5.87 -6.86
N ALA A 206 -2.27 -4.86 -7.55
CA ALA A 206 -2.42 -4.88 -9.00
C ALA A 206 -1.14 -4.48 -9.71
N HIS A 207 -0.73 -5.35 -10.65
CA HIS A 207 0.38 -5.15 -11.58
C HIS A 207 -0.10 -5.04 -13.03
N LYS A 208 -1.42 -5.22 -13.26
CA LYS A 208 -2.11 -5.14 -14.55
C LYS A 208 -3.43 -4.39 -14.38
N LEU A 209 -3.85 -3.69 -15.42
CA LEU A 209 -5.02 -2.81 -15.39
C LEU A 209 -6.34 -3.53 -15.07
N ASP A 210 -6.50 -4.75 -15.53
CA ASP A 210 -7.67 -5.61 -15.28
C ASP A 210 -7.79 -6.05 -13.81
N CYS A 211 -6.71 -5.96 -13.06
CA CYS A 211 -6.65 -6.31 -11.63
C CYS A 211 -6.89 -5.11 -10.70
N VAL A 212 -6.89 -3.89 -11.22
CA VAL A 212 -7.06 -2.66 -10.42
C VAL A 212 -8.42 -2.62 -9.76
N GLY A 213 -8.41 -2.37 -8.44
CA GLY A 213 -9.63 -2.21 -7.63
C GLY A 213 -10.36 -3.52 -7.31
N LEU A 214 -9.73 -4.68 -7.57
CA LEU A 214 -10.29 -5.97 -7.15
C LEU A 214 -10.22 -6.19 -5.63
N GLY A 215 -9.29 -5.51 -4.92
CA GLY A 215 -9.23 -5.49 -3.46
C GLY A 215 -9.43 -4.08 -2.92
N TYR A 216 -10.05 -3.95 -1.74
CA TYR A 216 -10.32 -2.65 -1.14
C TYR A 216 -10.41 -2.68 0.37
N THR A 217 -10.26 -1.49 0.93
CA THR A 217 -10.52 -1.16 2.33
C THR A 217 -11.63 -0.12 2.40
N ILE A 218 -12.55 -0.29 3.34
CA ILE A 218 -13.58 0.70 3.69
C ILE A 218 -13.18 1.35 5.01
N LEU A 219 -12.95 2.65 4.98
CA LEU A 219 -12.67 3.45 6.17
C LEU A 219 -13.96 4.08 6.70
N PRO A 220 -14.13 4.14 8.04
CA PRO A 220 -15.33 4.74 8.66
C PRO A 220 -15.37 6.26 8.51
N GLU A 221 -14.24 6.88 8.19
CA GLU A 221 -14.06 8.31 8.00
C GLU A 221 -13.23 8.60 6.75
N ALA A 222 -13.44 9.77 6.14
CA ALA A 222 -12.60 10.23 5.05
C ALA A 222 -11.22 10.64 5.59
N VAL A 223 -10.17 10.20 4.90
CA VAL A 223 -8.78 10.59 5.15
C VAL A 223 -8.23 11.36 3.95
N THR A 224 -7.41 12.35 4.19
CA THR A 224 -6.78 13.20 3.16
C THR A 224 -5.26 13.15 3.19
N CYS A 225 -4.69 12.60 4.26
CA CYS A 225 -3.25 12.43 4.45
C CYS A 225 -2.93 11.17 5.24
N GLU A 226 -1.64 10.80 5.23
CA GLU A 226 -1.15 9.59 5.91
C GLU A 226 -1.34 9.65 7.42
N SER A 227 -1.20 10.82 8.05
CA SER A 227 -1.37 10.96 9.52
C SER A 227 -2.80 10.65 9.97
N GLU A 228 -3.81 11.01 9.19
CA GLU A 228 -5.21 10.67 9.48
C GLU A 228 -5.44 9.16 9.37
N LEU A 229 -4.91 8.51 8.33
CA LEU A 229 -4.97 7.05 8.18
C LEU A 229 -4.24 6.33 9.31
N ILE A 230 -3.04 6.79 9.69
CA ILE A 230 -2.26 6.25 10.80
C ILE A 230 -3.06 6.34 12.11
N LYS A 231 -3.76 7.46 12.34
CA LYS A 231 -4.63 7.65 13.50
C LYS A 231 -5.73 6.58 13.54
N LEU A 232 -6.47 6.39 12.44
CA LEU A 232 -7.54 5.37 12.37
C LEU A 232 -7.01 3.97 12.67
N ILE A 233 -5.83 3.61 12.13
CA ILE A 233 -5.21 2.31 12.37
C ILE A 233 -4.84 2.15 13.85
N LYS A 234 -4.20 3.15 14.46
CA LYS A 234 -3.80 3.12 15.88
C LYS A 234 -4.98 3.07 16.84
N GLU A 235 -6.05 3.77 16.52
CA GLU A 235 -7.31 3.78 17.30
C GLU A 235 -8.14 2.51 17.07
N LYS A 236 -7.71 1.61 16.17
CA LYS A 236 -8.43 0.39 15.78
C LYS A 236 -9.87 0.69 15.36
N ALA A 237 -10.02 1.71 14.52
CA ALA A 237 -11.30 2.06 13.94
C ALA A 237 -11.96 0.86 13.26
N ASP A 238 -13.28 0.91 13.06
CA ASP A 238 -14.04 -0.13 12.36
C ASP A 238 -13.73 -0.10 10.84
N ILE A 239 -12.59 -0.71 10.49
CA ILE A 239 -12.09 -0.83 9.12
C ILE A 239 -12.56 -2.17 8.55
N GLN A 240 -13.18 -2.13 7.37
CA GLN A 240 -13.66 -3.32 6.67
C GLN A 240 -12.82 -3.55 5.40
N THR A 241 -12.69 -4.80 4.99
CA THR A 241 -11.96 -5.20 3.79
C THR A 241 -12.79 -6.14 2.94
N GLY A 242 -12.53 -6.13 1.64
CA GLY A 242 -13.21 -7.03 0.73
C GLY A 242 -12.70 -6.89 -0.70
N GLY A 243 -13.33 -7.66 -1.59
CA GLY A 243 -12.99 -7.62 -3.01
C GLY A 243 -13.35 -8.90 -3.74
N THR A 244 -12.74 -9.06 -4.91
CA THR A 244 -12.83 -10.23 -5.78
C THR A 244 -11.44 -10.76 -6.05
N LEU A 245 -11.25 -12.06 -5.96
CA LEU A 245 -9.94 -12.67 -6.20
C LEU A 245 -9.59 -12.68 -7.69
N TYR A 246 -8.32 -12.65 -8.02
CA TYR A 246 -7.85 -12.90 -9.37
C TYR A 246 -8.20 -14.34 -9.78
N GLY A 247 -8.74 -14.50 -10.97
CA GLY A 247 -9.10 -15.83 -11.45
C GLY A 247 -7.89 -16.73 -11.73
N LYS A 248 -6.77 -16.16 -12.20
CA LYS A 248 -5.47 -16.85 -12.42
C LYS A 248 -4.35 -15.83 -12.36
N THR A 249 -3.38 -16.04 -11.49
CA THR A 249 -2.19 -15.21 -11.38
C THR A 249 -1.01 -15.84 -12.12
N THR A 250 0.01 -15.05 -12.44
CA THR A 250 1.31 -15.59 -12.90
C THR A 250 1.98 -16.42 -11.82
N LYS A 251 1.62 -16.21 -10.55
CA LYS A 251 2.08 -17.01 -9.40
C LYS A 251 1.69 -18.47 -9.54
N ASP A 252 0.53 -18.78 -10.13
CA ASP A 252 0.01 -20.16 -10.32
C ASP A 252 0.74 -20.95 -11.41
N LYS A 253 1.49 -20.25 -12.28
CA LYS A 253 2.20 -20.86 -13.42
C LYS A 253 3.64 -21.22 -13.12
N MET A 254 4.20 -20.79 -11.99
CA MET A 254 5.62 -20.92 -11.69
C MET A 254 5.91 -22.11 -10.76
N GLY A 255 6.04 -23.30 -11.31
CA GLY A 255 6.34 -24.52 -10.57
C GLY A 255 7.70 -24.53 -9.85
N ARG A 256 8.42 -25.67 -9.85
CA ARG A 256 9.71 -25.87 -9.13
C ARG A 256 10.84 -24.88 -9.51
N ALA A 257 10.76 -24.21 -10.67
CA ALA A 257 11.67 -23.13 -11.07
C ALA A 257 11.49 -21.82 -10.26
N ASP A 258 10.43 -21.74 -9.44
CA ASP A 258 10.02 -20.57 -8.69
C ASP A 258 11.11 -20.01 -7.77
N LYS A 259 11.80 -20.87 -7.04
CA LYS A 259 12.90 -20.44 -6.13
C LYS A 259 14.03 -19.74 -6.87
N ILE A 260 14.47 -20.30 -8.01
CA ILE A 260 15.58 -19.74 -8.79
C ILE A 260 15.16 -18.41 -9.41
N LEU A 261 13.96 -18.34 -10.00
CA LEU A 261 13.41 -17.10 -10.58
C LEU A 261 13.22 -16.03 -9.52
N THR A 262 12.78 -16.41 -8.34
CA THR A 262 12.55 -15.47 -7.24
C THR A 262 13.87 -14.95 -6.66
N TYR A 263 14.89 -15.79 -6.47
CA TYR A 263 16.22 -15.34 -6.08
C TYR A 263 16.88 -14.46 -7.17
N SER A 264 16.68 -14.79 -8.44
CA SER A 264 17.16 -13.98 -9.56
C SER A 264 16.47 -12.63 -9.62
N PHE A 265 15.16 -12.57 -9.37
CA PHE A 265 14.38 -11.36 -9.27
C PHE A 265 14.82 -10.52 -8.06
N TRP A 266 15.06 -11.15 -6.91
CA TRP A 266 15.60 -10.50 -5.74
C TRP A 266 16.98 -9.88 -5.99
N LEU A 267 17.90 -10.62 -6.61
CA LEU A 267 19.23 -10.13 -7.02
C LEU A 267 19.12 -8.97 -8.01
N TYR A 268 18.23 -9.09 -9.00
CA TYR A 268 17.97 -8.04 -9.99
C TYR A 268 17.41 -6.75 -9.32
N ASN A 269 16.48 -6.88 -8.40
CA ASN A 269 15.94 -5.75 -7.66
C ASN A 269 16.98 -5.12 -6.73
N MET A 270 17.83 -5.91 -6.08
CA MET A 270 18.92 -5.43 -5.25
C MET A 270 19.94 -4.65 -6.09
N GLY A 271 20.32 -5.15 -7.26
CA GLY A 271 21.17 -4.43 -8.22
C GLY A 271 20.50 -3.18 -8.78
N GLY A 272 19.21 -3.25 -9.11
CA GLY A 272 18.40 -2.13 -9.59
C GLY A 272 18.24 -1.02 -8.55
N ALA A 273 18.10 -1.36 -7.26
CA ALA A 273 18.05 -0.40 -6.17
C ALA A 273 19.37 0.40 -6.03
N LEU A 274 20.51 -0.28 -6.14
CA LEU A 274 21.83 0.37 -6.15
C LEU A 274 22.01 1.33 -7.34
N LEU A 275 21.56 0.93 -8.54
CA LEU A 275 21.60 1.75 -9.75
C LEU A 275 20.65 2.96 -9.65
N LYS A 276 19.42 2.76 -9.12
CA LYS A 276 18.47 3.84 -8.87
C LYS A 276 19.01 4.86 -7.86
N THR A 277 19.68 4.40 -6.80
CA THR A 277 20.31 5.27 -5.79
C THR A 277 21.43 6.10 -6.41
N ARG A 278 22.20 5.53 -7.33
CA ARG A 278 23.26 6.21 -8.06
C ARG A 278 22.72 7.27 -9.03
N LYS A 279 21.63 6.94 -9.75
CA LYS A 279 20.96 7.86 -10.68
C LYS A 279 20.33 9.04 -9.95
N ARG A 280 19.77 8.85 -8.75
CA ARG A 280 19.20 9.91 -7.90
C ARG A 280 20.25 10.86 -7.32
N LYS A 281 21.43 10.36 -6.92
CA LYS A 281 22.55 11.22 -6.51
C LYS A 281 22.98 12.16 -7.62
N ASN A 282 22.90 11.70 -8.87
CA ASN A 282 23.27 12.50 -10.03
C ASN A 282 22.20 13.53 -10.43
N THR A 283 20.91 13.23 -10.22
CA THR A 283 19.81 14.18 -10.48
C THR A 283 19.73 15.26 -9.40
N GLY A 284 19.90 14.93 -8.13
CA GLY A 284 19.95 15.90 -7.04
C GLY A 284 21.12 16.88 -7.18
N LYS A 285 22.30 16.41 -7.64
CA LYS A 285 23.41 17.30 -7.95
C LYS A 285 23.16 18.25 -9.12
N LYS A 286 22.35 17.86 -10.10
CA LYS A 286 21.97 18.72 -11.23
C LYS A 286 20.97 19.80 -10.84
N GLU A 287 20.08 19.50 -9.89
CA GLU A 287 19.13 20.50 -9.37
C GLU A 287 19.80 21.53 -8.45
N GLU A 288 20.84 21.14 -7.69
CA GLU A 288 21.65 22.07 -6.88
C GLU A 288 22.57 22.98 -7.74
N LEU A 289 23.03 22.51 -8.90
CA LEU A 289 23.88 23.28 -9.81
C LEU A 289 23.09 24.17 -10.80
N GLY A 290 21.79 24.07 -10.85
CA GLY A 290 20.88 24.87 -11.68
C GLY A 290 20.21 26.02 -10.95
N GLN A 291 20.59 26.30 -9.69
CA GLN A 291 20.09 27.41 -8.86
C GLN A 291 21.17 28.45 -8.49
N GLU A 292 22.29 28.51 -9.24
CA GLU A 292 23.23 29.62 -9.19
C GLU A 292 23.06 30.56 -10.40
#